data_a23f88af792479b08ff58be38c288790
#
_entry.id   a23f88af792479b08ff58be38c288790
#
_cell.length_a   1.000
_cell.length_b   1.000
_cell.length_c   1.000
_cell.angle_alpha   90.00
_cell.angle_beta   90.00
_cell.angle_gamma   90.00
#
_symmetry.space_group_name_H-M   'P 1'
#
loop_
_entity.id
_entity.type
_entity.pdbx_description
1 polymer ?
#
loop_
_entity_poly.entity_id
_entity_poly.type
_entity_poly.pdbx_seq_one_letter_code
_entity_poly.pdbx_strand_id
1 'polypeptide(L)'
;QKALCIAADAGVDVRLFIPGIPDHHKFTYMVAETYWGELLSHGVKIYKYTPGFLHAKSVMADREVALIGSTNMDYRTFQLHYECGVLLYHMPAVEELLEDLDGILEQSRPYTLEDWSQRSWFRRVCASVFRLGAIWL
;
A
#
# COMPACT_ATOMS: atom_id res chain seq x y z
N GLN A 1 0.26 0.17 9.35
CA GLN A 1 0.55 -1.26 9.27
C GLN A 1 -0.31 -2.04 10.25
N LYS A 2 -0.17 -1.85 11.58
CA LYS A 2 -0.87 -2.63 12.62
C LYS A 2 -2.40 -2.65 12.43
N ALA A 3 -3.01 -1.52 12.10
CA ALA A 3 -4.46 -1.46 11.87
C ALA A 3 -4.90 -2.37 10.72
N LEU A 4 -4.13 -2.45 9.63
CA LEU A 4 -4.43 -3.33 8.50
C LEU A 4 -4.30 -4.81 8.89
N CYS A 5 -3.28 -5.17 9.68
CA CYS A 5 -3.12 -6.52 10.21
C CYS A 5 -4.31 -6.91 11.10
N ILE A 6 -4.69 -6.04 12.04
CA ILE A 6 -5.83 -6.28 12.94
C ILE A 6 -7.14 -6.46 12.15
N ALA A 7 -7.37 -5.64 11.13
CA ALA A 7 -8.55 -5.77 10.28
C ALA A 7 -8.56 -7.10 9.52
N ALA A 8 -7.43 -7.50 8.94
CA ALA A 8 -7.31 -8.76 8.23
C ALA A 8 -7.48 -9.97 9.17
N ASP A 9 -6.88 -9.95 10.36
CA ASP A 9 -7.05 -10.98 11.41
C ASP A 9 -8.52 -11.09 11.87
N ALA A 10 -9.26 -9.98 11.84
CA ALA A 10 -10.70 -9.96 12.14
C ALA A 10 -11.58 -10.43 10.99
N GLY A 11 -10.98 -10.85 9.85
CA GLY A 11 -11.69 -11.39 8.69
C GLY A 11 -12.11 -10.36 7.66
N VAL A 12 -11.66 -9.11 7.76
CA VAL A 12 -11.89 -8.08 6.74
C VAL A 12 -11.03 -8.39 5.50
N ASP A 13 -11.60 -8.27 4.31
CA ASP A 13 -10.86 -8.39 3.04
C ASP A 13 -10.02 -7.12 2.78
N VAL A 14 -8.82 -7.09 3.35
CA VAL A 14 -7.90 -5.96 3.20
C VAL A 14 -7.07 -6.13 1.94
N ARG A 15 -7.18 -5.19 1.01
CA ARG A 15 -6.45 -5.14 -0.27
C ARG A 15 -5.56 -3.91 -0.32
N LEU A 16 -4.30 -4.10 -0.67
CA LEU A 16 -3.32 -3.03 -0.81
C LEU A 16 -2.78 -3.02 -2.24
N PHE A 17 -3.00 -1.91 -2.95
CA PHE A 17 -2.46 -1.69 -4.29
C PHE A 17 -1.19 -0.88 -4.20
N ILE A 18 -0.12 -1.36 -4.82
CA ILE A 18 1.19 -0.73 -4.80
C ILE A 18 1.75 -0.62 -6.22
N PRO A 19 2.64 0.35 -6.49
CA PRO A 19 3.34 0.41 -7.75
C PRO A 19 4.12 -0.89 -8.00
N GLY A 20 3.95 -1.52 -9.16
CA GLY A 20 4.75 -2.67 -9.58
C GLY A 20 6.13 -2.26 -10.07
N ILE A 21 6.24 -1.01 -10.56
CA ILE A 21 7.49 -0.39 -11.02
C ILE A 21 7.92 0.61 -9.94
N PRO A 22 9.12 0.45 -9.34
CA PRO A 22 9.61 1.43 -8.38
C PRO A 22 9.85 2.76 -9.09
N ASP A 23 9.45 3.86 -8.46
CA ASP A 23 9.83 5.21 -8.83
C ASP A 23 11.37 5.40 -8.74
N HIS A 24 11.84 6.58 -9.08
CA HIS A 24 13.26 6.97 -8.93
C HIS A 24 13.81 6.70 -7.52
N HIS A 25 12.96 6.65 -6.50
CA HIS A 25 13.28 6.36 -5.11
C HIS A 25 13.34 4.86 -4.79
N LYS A 26 14.25 4.13 -5.42
CA LYS A 26 14.44 2.68 -5.22
C LYS A 26 14.64 2.28 -3.75
N PHE A 27 15.25 3.14 -2.95
CA PHE A 27 15.50 2.88 -1.52
C PHE A 27 14.20 2.89 -0.72
N THR A 28 13.31 3.87 -0.92
CA THR A 28 12.01 3.93 -0.28
C THR A 28 11.17 2.69 -0.59
N TYR A 29 11.20 2.24 -1.84
CA TYR A 29 10.53 1.00 -2.25
C TYR A 29 11.10 -0.24 -1.51
N MET A 30 12.43 -0.33 -1.37
CA MET A 30 13.08 -1.42 -0.62
C MET A 30 12.69 -1.41 0.86
N VAL A 31 12.58 -0.24 1.47
CA VAL A 31 12.12 -0.09 2.86
C VAL A 31 10.65 -0.49 2.98
N ALA A 32 9.79 -0.07 2.06
CA ALA A 32 8.38 -0.47 2.04
C ALA A 32 8.22 -1.99 1.97
N GLU A 33 9.04 -2.69 1.18
CA GLU A 33 9.04 -4.16 1.11
C GLU A 33 9.30 -4.85 2.46
N THR A 34 9.94 -4.20 3.42
CA THR A 34 10.19 -4.79 4.74
C THR A 34 8.91 -4.96 5.56
N TYR A 35 7.88 -4.16 5.27
CA TYR A 35 6.59 -4.20 5.95
C TYR A 35 5.61 -5.20 5.33
N TRP A 36 5.82 -5.56 4.04
CA TRP A 36 4.85 -6.40 3.32
C TRP A 36 4.80 -7.84 3.83
N GLY A 37 5.91 -8.37 4.34
CA GLY A 37 5.94 -9.72 4.89
C GLY A 37 5.00 -9.89 6.09
N GLU A 38 4.97 -8.92 6.99
CA GLU A 38 4.04 -8.92 8.13
C GLU A 38 2.59 -8.77 7.65
N LEU A 39 2.32 -7.84 6.74
CA LEU A 39 0.98 -7.66 6.15
C LEU A 39 0.48 -8.95 5.50
N LEU A 40 1.30 -9.59 4.66
CA LEU A 40 0.96 -10.85 3.99
C LEU A 40 0.73 -12.00 4.98
N SER A 41 1.51 -12.09 6.06
CA SER A 41 1.36 -13.14 7.08
C SER A 41 0.06 -13.01 7.87
N HIS A 42 -0.52 -11.81 7.96
CA HIS A 42 -1.82 -11.52 8.55
C HIS A 42 -2.99 -11.58 7.55
N GLY A 43 -2.73 -12.01 6.30
CA GLY A 43 -3.78 -12.19 5.29
C GLY A 43 -4.13 -10.94 4.49
N VAL A 44 -3.39 -9.83 4.65
CA VAL A 44 -3.53 -8.65 3.77
C VAL A 44 -3.12 -9.04 2.35
N LYS A 45 -3.99 -8.79 1.38
CA LYS A 45 -3.74 -9.06 -0.04
C LYS A 45 -3.00 -7.89 -0.67
N ILE A 46 -1.83 -8.14 -1.22
CA ILE A 46 -1.01 -7.10 -1.88
C ILE A 46 -1.04 -7.33 -3.40
N TYR A 47 -1.31 -6.26 -4.14
CA TYR A 47 -1.38 -6.26 -5.59
C TYR A 47 -0.41 -5.24 -6.18
N LYS A 48 0.45 -5.69 -7.10
CA LYS A 48 1.40 -4.84 -7.83
C LYS A 48 0.81 -4.41 -9.17
N TYR A 49 0.52 -3.12 -9.29
CA TYR A 49 0.06 -2.52 -10.53
C TYR A 49 1.22 -2.39 -11.52
N THR A 50 1.11 -3.00 -12.69
CA THR A 50 2.23 -3.13 -13.64
C THR A 50 2.17 -2.24 -14.88
N PRO A 51 1.01 -1.71 -15.32
CA PRO A 51 0.95 -0.89 -16.55
C PRO A 51 1.66 0.45 -16.46
N GLY A 52 1.90 0.97 -15.24
CA GLY A 52 2.52 2.26 -15.02
C GLY A 52 2.83 2.52 -13.55
N PHE A 53 3.14 3.79 -13.23
CA PHE A 53 3.39 4.20 -11.86
C PHE A 53 2.07 4.60 -11.18
N LEU A 54 1.61 3.78 -10.23
CA LEU A 54 0.43 4.08 -9.42
C LEU A 54 0.77 5.12 -8.35
N HIS A 55 0.27 6.34 -8.51
CA HIS A 55 0.51 7.45 -7.58
C HIS A 55 -0.75 7.93 -6.85
N ALA A 56 -1.87 7.25 -7.00
CA ALA A 56 -3.09 7.53 -6.27
C ALA A 56 -2.91 7.30 -4.77
N LYS A 57 -3.54 8.13 -3.96
CA LYS A 57 -3.64 7.98 -2.51
C LYS A 57 -5.11 8.00 -2.17
N SER A 58 -5.68 6.82 -2.11
CA SER A 58 -7.08 6.61 -1.77
C SER A 58 -7.22 5.41 -0.84
N VAL A 59 -8.21 5.49 0.02
CA VAL A 59 -8.63 4.38 0.88
C VAL A 59 -10.15 4.26 0.73
N MET A 60 -10.63 3.05 0.55
CA MET A 60 -12.05 2.76 0.49
C MET A 60 -12.42 1.74 1.57
N ALA A 61 -13.57 1.90 2.19
CA ALA A 61 -14.15 0.94 3.13
C ALA A 61 -15.59 0.66 2.78
N ASP A 62 -15.94 -0.63 2.70
CA ASP A 62 -17.28 -1.18 2.59
C ASP A 62 -18.14 -0.64 1.43
N ARG A 63 -17.53 -0.08 0.39
CA ARG A 63 -18.19 0.58 -0.75
C ARG A 63 -19.06 1.80 -0.35
N GLU A 64 -18.85 2.31 0.83
CA GLU A 64 -19.65 3.41 1.41
C GLU A 64 -18.82 4.65 1.70
N VAL A 65 -17.55 4.45 2.09
CA VAL A 65 -16.65 5.50 2.51
C VAL A 65 -15.39 5.47 1.68
N ALA A 66 -14.98 6.63 1.17
CA ALA A 66 -13.69 6.78 0.52
C ALA A 66 -12.96 8.02 1.02
N LEU A 67 -11.65 7.90 1.21
CA LEU A 67 -10.74 9.01 1.48
C LEU A 67 -9.81 9.15 0.27
N ILE A 68 -9.77 10.32 -0.32
CA ILE A 68 -8.89 10.65 -1.45
C ILE A 68 -8.10 11.90 -1.07
N GLY A 69 -6.77 11.86 -1.25
CA GLY A 69 -5.97 13.03 -0.89
C GLY A 69 -4.50 12.92 -1.25
N SER A 70 -3.69 13.67 -0.55
CA SER A 70 -2.24 13.71 -0.73
C SER A 70 -1.49 12.73 0.18
N THR A 71 -2.18 12.08 1.13
CA THR A 71 -1.61 11.25 2.22
C THR A 71 -1.02 9.95 1.71
N ASN A 72 0.30 9.80 1.74
CA ASN A 72 0.96 8.52 1.52
C ASN A 72 0.90 7.64 2.78
N MET A 73 1.05 6.33 2.62
CA MET A 73 1.17 5.40 3.76
C MET A 73 2.62 5.29 4.25
N ASP A 74 3.22 6.41 4.61
CA ASP A 74 4.59 6.50 5.11
C ASP A 74 4.70 7.32 6.41
N TYR A 75 5.86 7.24 7.07
CA TYR A 75 6.11 7.94 8.33
C TYR A 75 6.12 9.47 8.17
N ARG A 76 6.65 9.98 7.07
CA ARG A 76 6.74 11.42 6.82
C ARG A 76 5.35 12.03 6.72
N THR A 77 4.49 11.39 5.96
CA THR A 77 3.10 11.83 5.79
C THR A 77 2.34 11.81 7.12
N PHE A 78 2.43 10.71 7.89
CA PHE A 78 1.67 10.60 9.13
C PHE A 78 2.21 11.42 10.30
N GLN A 79 3.46 11.87 10.28
CA GLN A 79 4.11 12.49 11.43
C GLN A 79 4.63 13.91 11.16
N LEU A 80 4.96 14.26 9.93
CA LEU A 80 5.73 15.47 9.62
C LEU A 80 5.06 16.40 8.61
N HIS A 81 4.21 15.87 7.72
CA HIS A 81 3.61 16.66 6.64
C HIS A 81 2.22 17.18 7.01
N TYR A 82 1.87 18.31 6.43
CA TYR A 82 0.48 18.77 6.36
C TYR A 82 -0.13 18.19 5.08
N GLU A 83 -1.19 17.43 5.24
CA GLU A 83 -1.87 16.73 4.15
C GLU A 83 -3.29 17.23 3.99
N CYS A 84 -3.82 17.13 2.78
CA CYS A 84 -5.19 17.49 2.47
C CYS A 84 -5.90 16.31 1.85
N GLY A 85 -7.12 16.05 2.27
CA GLY A 85 -7.94 14.98 1.74
C GLY A 85 -9.42 15.28 1.84
N VAL A 86 -10.19 14.59 1.04
CA VAL A 86 -11.65 14.62 1.03
C VAL A 86 -12.17 13.28 1.48
N LEU A 87 -13.04 13.28 2.49
CA LEU A 87 -13.78 12.12 2.91
C LEU A 87 -15.13 12.13 2.18
N LEU A 88 -15.38 11.09 1.41
CA LEU A 88 -16.63 10.86 0.70
C LEU A 88 -17.45 9.82 1.46
N TYR A 89 -18.74 10.06 1.63
CA TYR A 89 -19.64 9.16 2.35
C TYR A 89 -20.96 9.04 1.60
N HIS A 90 -21.32 7.82 1.19
CA HIS A 90 -22.57 7.51 0.45
C HIS A 90 -22.80 8.43 -0.77
N MET A 91 -21.75 8.73 -1.52
CA MET A 91 -21.81 9.60 -2.70
C MET A 91 -21.56 8.79 -3.98
N PRO A 92 -22.09 9.22 -5.14
CA PRO A 92 -21.83 8.57 -6.42
C PRO A 92 -20.32 8.43 -6.73
N ALA A 93 -19.51 9.40 -6.33
CA ALA A 93 -18.06 9.36 -6.51
C ALA A 93 -17.37 8.19 -5.77
N VAL A 94 -18.00 7.56 -4.78
CA VAL A 94 -17.50 6.35 -4.13
C VAL A 94 -17.64 5.15 -5.07
N GLU A 95 -18.74 5.06 -5.82
CA GLU A 95 -18.91 4.00 -6.83
C GLU A 95 -17.95 4.19 -8.00
N GLU A 96 -17.71 5.42 -8.47
CA GLU A 96 -16.72 5.72 -9.51
C GLU A 96 -15.31 5.29 -9.07
N LEU A 97 -14.93 5.59 -7.83
CA LEU A 97 -13.65 5.14 -7.27
C LEU A 97 -13.56 3.62 -7.19
N LEU A 98 -14.67 2.95 -6.87
CA LEU A 98 -14.70 1.48 -6.84
C LEU A 98 -14.44 0.89 -8.23
N GLU A 99 -15.07 1.43 -9.28
CA GLU A 99 -14.84 1.03 -10.66
C GLU A 99 -13.37 1.21 -11.06
N ASP A 100 -12.76 2.34 -10.66
CA ASP A 100 -11.32 2.59 -10.87
C ASP A 100 -10.45 1.56 -10.14
N LEU A 101 -10.76 1.23 -8.88
CA LEU A 101 -10.02 0.24 -8.09
C LEU A 101 -10.17 -1.18 -8.66
N ASP A 102 -11.35 -1.55 -9.17
CA ASP A 102 -11.56 -2.82 -9.85
C ASP A 102 -10.75 -2.89 -11.15
N GLY A 103 -10.70 -1.79 -11.92
CA GLY A 103 -9.84 -1.68 -13.10
C GLY A 103 -8.34 -1.76 -12.78
N ILE A 104 -7.91 -1.22 -11.63
CA ILE A 104 -6.54 -1.36 -11.13
C ILE A 104 -6.28 -2.81 -10.73
N LEU A 105 -7.22 -3.47 -10.08
CA LEU A 105 -7.10 -4.87 -9.67
C LEU A 105 -6.89 -5.80 -10.88
N GLU A 106 -7.70 -5.64 -11.92
CA GLU A 106 -7.59 -6.43 -13.17
C GLU A 106 -6.22 -6.32 -13.84
N GLN A 107 -5.56 -5.16 -13.69
CA GLN A 107 -4.26 -4.87 -14.29
C GLN A 107 -3.10 -5.11 -13.30
N SER A 108 -3.40 -5.61 -12.12
CA SER A 108 -2.40 -5.84 -11.06
C SER A 108 -2.07 -7.31 -10.91
N ARG A 109 -0.83 -7.59 -10.57
CA ARG A 109 -0.38 -8.94 -10.22
C ARG A 109 -0.42 -9.13 -8.70
N PRO A 110 -1.00 -10.23 -8.18
CA PRO A 110 -0.91 -10.54 -6.76
C PRO A 110 0.57 -10.74 -6.38
N TYR A 111 0.93 -10.24 -5.21
CA TYR A 111 2.24 -10.41 -4.60
C TYR A 111 2.09 -11.26 -3.34
N THR A 112 2.77 -12.39 -3.32
CA THR A 112 2.57 -13.43 -2.32
C THR A 112 3.69 -13.41 -1.25
N LEU A 113 3.47 -14.15 -0.15
CA LEU A 113 4.49 -14.39 0.85
C LEU A 113 5.68 -15.17 0.28
N GLU A 114 5.45 -16.01 -0.72
CA GLU A 114 6.48 -16.73 -1.45
C GLU A 114 7.36 -15.75 -2.25
N ASP A 115 6.76 -14.86 -3.05
CA ASP A 115 7.48 -13.80 -3.76
C ASP A 115 8.33 -12.96 -2.80
N TRP A 116 7.76 -12.65 -1.62
CA TRP A 116 8.46 -11.87 -0.59
C TRP A 116 9.65 -12.63 -0.02
N SER A 117 9.53 -13.93 0.22
CA SER A 117 10.57 -14.78 0.80
C SER A 117 11.74 -15.05 -0.15
N GLN A 118 11.48 -15.09 -1.47
CA GLN A 118 12.47 -15.33 -2.53
C GLN A 118 13.40 -14.14 -2.81
N ARG A 119 13.21 -13.00 -2.13
CA ARG A 119 14.12 -11.86 -2.27
C ARG A 119 15.53 -12.23 -1.82
N SER A 120 16.54 -11.74 -2.57
CA SER A 120 17.94 -12.01 -2.24
C SER A 120 18.29 -11.55 -0.81
N TRP A 121 19.13 -12.30 -0.12
CA TRP A 121 19.55 -11.99 1.26
C TRP A 121 20.20 -10.60 1.35
N PHE A 122 21.00 -10.23 0.35
CA PHE A 122 21.62 -8.90 0.29
C PHE A 122 20.60 -7.78 0.28
N ARG A 123 19.55 -7.90 -0.56
CA ARG A 123 18.44 -6.94 -0.61
C ARG A 123 17.71 -6.84 0.74
N ARG A 124 17.53 -7.97 1.43
CA ARG A 124 16.91 -8.02 2.76
C ARG A 124 17.74 -7.27 3.80
N VAL A 125 19.07 -7.49 3.82
CA VAL A 125 19.98 -6.80 4.73
C VAL A 125 20.02 -5.31 4.46
N CYS A 126 20.18 -4.89 3.21
CA CYS A 126 20.15 -3.47 2.83
C CYS A 126 18.82 -2.81 3.23
N ALA A 127 17.69 -3.44 2.93
CA ALA A 127 16.37 -2.92 3.30
C ALA A 127 16.22 -2.76 4.82
N SER A 128 16.74 -3.70 5.62
CA SER A 128 16.72 -3.63 7.09
C SER A 128 17.57 -2.48 7.63
N VAL A 129 18.72 -2.24 7.03
CA VAL A 129 19.60 -1.11 7.41
C VAL A 129 18.91 0.22 7.07
N PHE A 130 18.37 0.36 5.85
CA PHE A 130 17.66 1.58 5.44
C PHE A 130 16.38 1.81 6.25
N ARG A 131 15.72 0.76 6.74
CA ARG A 131 14.57 0.87 7.62
C ARG A 131 14.87 1.65 8.92
N LEU A 132 16.09 1.63 9.43
CA LEU A 132 16.48 2.45 10.58
C LEU A 132 16.35 3.95 10.30
N GLY A 133 16.47 4.35 9.05
CA GLY A 133 16.27 5.72 8.58
C GLY A 133 14.88 5.99 7.97
N ALA A 134 13.91 5.10 8.14
CA ALA A 134 12.58 5.21 7.49
C ALA A 134 11.81 6.50 7.82
N ILE A 135 12.15 7.16 8.93
CA ILE A 135 11.59 8.48 9.31
C ILE A 135 12.05 9.59 8.35
N TRP A 136 13.21 9.40 7.70
CA TRP A 136 13.84 10.39 6.82
C TRP A 136 13.61 10.10 5.32
N LEU A 137 13.05 8.95 5.01
CA LEU A 137 12.72 8.47 3.68
C LEU A 137 11.24 8.72 3.37
#